data_9f2da174b1df3ecdd2d32cc50621f0ea
#
_entry.id   9f2da174b1df3ecdd2d32cc50621f0ea
#
_cell.length_a   1.000
_cell.length_b   1.000
_cell.length_c   1.000
_cell.angle_alpha   90.00
_cell.angle_beta   90.00
_cell.angle_gamma   90.00
#
_symmetry.space_group_name_H-M   'P 1'
#
loop_
_entity.id
_entity.type
_entity.pdbx_description
1 polymer ?
#
loop_
_entity_poly.entity_id
_entity_poly.type
_entity_poly.pdbx_seq_one_letter_code
_entity_poly.pdbx_strand_id
1 'polypeptide(L)'
;DLLMSKIRLRDEMNDLREQLWLIDQNTKADDEKGKDLPHVMVRIMPAINSLPEFLEKMRDNHGYHMFTFAEEVDTFKKGSSSGGADKSDLFRTAWDNSEYGQSFKSTATFKGKVKIFYNILLTGTPGAVKKYYSNVEDGMVTRISICEIDNQQFAEFQAWKPLSNKQKEV
;
A
#
# COMPACT_ATOMS: atom_id res chain seq x y z
N ASP A 1 9.83 -17.38 -1.00
CA ASP A 1 8.49 -17.58 -0.58
C ASP A 1 7.52 -17.49 -1.77
N LEU A 2 6.94 -18.65 -2.15
CA LEU A 2 6.15 -18.82 -3.37
C LEU A 2 4.91 -17.91 -3.41
N LEU A 3 4.26 -17.64 -2.27
CA LEU A 3 3.08 -16.80 -2.19
C LEU A 3 3.40 -15.33 -2.52
N MET A 4 4.46 -14.80 -1.93
CA MET A 4 4.89 -13.43 -2.20
C MET A 4 5.37 -13.24 -3.64
N SER A 5 6.03 -14.25 -4.22
CA SER A 5 6.40 -14.23 -5.64
C SER A 5 5.18 -14.17 -6.55
N LYS A 6 4.14 -14.94 -6.25
CA LYS A 6 2.89 -14.92 -7.03
C LYS A 6 2.13 -13.60 -6.91
N ILE A 7 2.13 -12.99 -5.72
CA ILE A 7 1.50 -11.68 -5.50
C ILE A 7 2.24 -10.61 -6.33
N ARG A 8 3.56 -10.56 -6.24
CA ARG A 8 4.39 -9.60 -7.00
C ARG A 8 4.19 -9.76 -8.51
N LEU A 9 4.27 -11.00 -9.01
CA LEU A 9 4.06 -11.25 -10.44
C LEU A 9 2.69 -10.77 -10.92
N ARG A 10 1.65 -10.95 -10.13
CA ARG A 10 0.32 -10.47 -10.47
C ARG A 10 0.24 -8.94 -10.47
N ASP A 11 0.84 -8.28 -9.49
CA ASP A 11 0.87 -6.82 -9.42
C ASP A 11 1.65 -6.26 -10.62
N GLU A 12 2.80 -6.83 -10.99
CA GLU A 12 3.55 -6.50 -12.21
C GLU A 12 2.70 -6.69 -13.49
N MET A 13 1.93 -7.77 -13.57
CA MET A 13 1.02 -7.99 -14.71
C MET A 13 -0.09 -6.94 -14.77
N ASN A 14 -0.60 -6.49 -13.64
CA ASN A 14 -1.61 -5.45 -13.58
C ASN A 14 -1.04 -4.09 -14.01
N ASP A 15 0.16 -3.75 -13.55
CA ASP A 15 0.87 -2.53 -13.96
C ASP A 15 1.13 -2.52 -15.47
N LEU A 16 1.53 -3.66 -16.04
CA LEU A 16 1.71 -3.80 -17.50
C LEU A 16 0.38 -3.62 -18.26
N ARG A 17 -0.72 -4.14 -17.76
CA ARG A 17 -2.05 -3.94 -18.36
C ARG A 17 -2.46 -2.47 -18.37
N GLU A 18 -2.22 -1.77 -17.26
CA GLU A 18 -2.48 -0.33 -17.17
C GLU A 18 -1.62 0.47 -18.15
N GLN A 19 -0.33 0.16 -18.25
CA GLN A 19 0.57 0.78 -19.22
C GLN A 19 0.14 0.51 -20.66
N LEU A 20 -0.22 -0.71 -21.00
CA LEU A 20 -0.71 -1.07 -22.35
C LEU A 20 -2.00 -0.32 -22.67
N TRP A 21 -2.91 -0.19 -21.72
CA TRP A 21 -4.12 0.61 -21.90
C TRP A 21 -3.80 2.08 -22.16
N LEU A 22 -2.87 2.68 -21.40
CA LEU A 22 -2.43 4.06 -21.61
C LEU A 22 -1.81 4.27 -22.99
N ILE A 23 -1.00 3.32 -23.47
CA ILE A 23 -0.42 3.36 -24.82
C ILE A 23 -1.53 3.30 -25.86
N ASP A 24 -2.49 2.39 -25.71
CA ASP A 24 -3.63 2.23 -26.60
C ASP A 24 -4.48 3.52 -26.68
N GLN A 25 -4.76 4.15 -25.52
CA GLN A 25 -5.49 5.42 -25.47
C GLN A 25 -4.72 6.57 -26.16
N ASN A 26 -3.39 6.60 -26.04
CA ASN A 26 -2.57 7.63 -26.69
C ASN A 26 -2.45 7.47 -28.20
N THR A 27 -2.71 6.27 -28.72
CA THR A 27 -2.66 5.98 -30.17
C THR A 27 -4.01 6.13 -30.88
N LYS A 28 -5.11 6.22 -30.13
CA LYS A 28 -6.47 6.38 -30.67
C LYS A 28 -6.85 7.84 -30.89
N ALA A 29 -7.75 8.09 -31.83
CA ALA A 29 -8.39 9.37 -31.97
C ALA A 29 -9.26 9.70 -30.76
N ASP A 30 -9.51 10.98 -30.47
CA ASP A 30 -10.18 11.42 -29.24
C ASP A 30 -11.61 10.87 -29.07
N ASP A 31 -12.29 10.62 -30.15
CA ASP A 31 -13.64 10.04 -30.20
C ASP A 31 -13.64 8.51 -29.98
N GLU A 32 -12.50 7.85 -30.17
CA GLU A 32 -12.31 6.41 -29.96
C GLU A 32 -11.70 6.05 -28.61
N LYS A 33 -11.28 7.05 -27.82
CA LYS A 33 -10.68 6.82 -26.50
C LYS A 33 -11.69 6.24 -25.52
N GLY A 34 -11.35 5.11 -24.92
CA GLY A 34 -12.13 4.53 -23.82
C GLY A 34 -12.14 5.45 -22.61
N LYS A 35 -13.30 5.54 -21.93
CA LYS A 35 -13.47 6.46 -20.78
C LYS A 35 -12.97 5.90 -19.47
N ASP A 36 -12.83 4.58 -19.36
CA ASP A 36 -12.55 3.92 -18.08
C ASP A 36 -11.21 3.21 -18.12
N LEU A 37 -10.37 3.50 -17.13
CA LEU A 37 -9.17 2.71 -16.84
C LEU A 37 -9.57 1.26 -16.50
N PRO A 38 -8.79 0.26 -16.91
CA PRO A 38 -9.05 -1.11 -16.50
C PRO A 38 -8.97 -1.23 -14.97
N HIS A 39 -10.02 -1.77 -14.37
CA HIS A 39 -10.04 -2.07 -12.95
C HIS A 39 -9.09 -3.23 -12.66
N VAL A 40 -7.97 -2.96 -12.03
CA VAL A 40 -6.97 -3.95 -11.69
C VAL A 40 -6.88 -4.15 -10.19
N MET A 41 -6.84 -5.41 -9.75
CA MET A 41 -6.68 -5.75 -8.35
C MET A 41 -5.22 -5.53 -7.92
N VAL A 42 -5.01 -4.67 -6.93
CA VAL A 42 -3.71 -4.39 -6.32
C VAL A 42 -3.68 -4.99 -4.92
N ARG A 43 -2.71 -5.84 -4.64
CA ARG A 43 -2.53 -6.45 -3.31
C ARG A 43 -1.52 -5.70 -2.46
N ILE A 44 -0.49 -5.16 -3.08
CA ILE A 44 0.54 -4.39 -2.40
C ILE A 44 0.41 -2.94 -2.87
N MET A 45 -0.07 -2.07 -2.00
CA MET A 45 -0.24 -0.66 -2.27
C MET A 45 1.01 0.11 -1.87
N PRO A 46 1.52 1.02 -2.71
CA PRO A 46 2.61 1.91 -2.33
C PRO A 46 2.31 2.70 -1.05
N ALA A 47 3.33 2.99 -0.26
CA ALA A 47 3.18 3.79 0.96
C ALA A 47 2.71 5.22 0.67
N ILE A 48 3.09 5.75 -0.49
CA ILE A 48 2.69 7.10 -0.96
C ILE A 48 1.60 6.93 -2.02
N ASN A 49 0.40 7.31 -1.66
CA ASN A 49 -0.78 7.29 -2.54
C ASN A 49 -1.80 8.32 -2.09
N SER A 50 -2.67 8.75 -2.98
CA SER A 50 -3.80 9.61 -2.64
C SER A 50 -4.95 8.81 -2.03
N LEU A 51 -5.76 9.46 -1.18
CA LEU A 51 -6.94 8.80 -0.61
C LEU A 51 -7.95 8.34 -1.67
N PRO A 52 -8.28 9.12 -2.69
CA PRO A 52 -9.17 8.67 -3.75
C PRO A 52 -8.68 7.42 -4.49
N GLU A 53 -7.40 7.41 -4.86
CA GLU A 53 -6.77 6.25 -5.51
C GLU A 53 -6.79 5.02 -4.61
N PHE A 54 -6.46 5.18 -3.32
CA PHE A 54 -6.53 4.11 -2.34
C PHE A 54 -7.94 3.49 -2.29
N LEU A 55 -8.98 4.32 -2.20
CA LEU A 55 -10.37 3.85 -2.12
C LEU A 55 -10.82 3.16 -3.42
N GLU A 56 -10.36 3.66 -4.56
CA GLU A 56 -10.63 3.05 -5.86
C GLU A 56 -10.00 1.65 -5.98
N LYS A 57 -8.71 1.53 -5.66
CA LYS A 57 -8.03 0.23 -5.65
C LYS A 57 -8.61 -0.73 -4.60
N MET A 58 -9.06 -0.21 -3.44
CA MET A 58 -9.75 -1.01 -2.43
C MET A 58 -11.10 -1.55 -2.95
N ARG A 59 -11.88 -0.74 -3.65
CA ARG A 59 -13.12 -1.16 -4.32
C ARG A 59 -12.82 -2.27 -5.33
N ASP A 60 -11.80 -2.09 -6.16
CA ASP A 60 -11.44 -3.00 -7.24
C ASP A 60 -10.84 -4.32 -6.73
N ASN A 61 -10.46 -4.35 -5.46
CA ASN A 61 -10.03 -5.59 -4.79
C ASN A 61 -11.19 -6.51 -4.37
N HIS A 62 -12.45 -6.10 -4.57
CA HIS A 62 -13.62 -6.96 -4.34
C HIS A 62 -13.64 -7.67 -2.98
N GLY A 63 -13.30 -6.98 -1.90
CA GLY A 63 -13.28 -7.52 -0.54
C GLY A 63 -12.04 -8.34 -0.16
N TYR A 64 -11.03 -8.35 -0.99
CA TYR A 64 -9.76 -8.93 -0.61
C TYR A 64 -8.85 -7.92 0.09
N HIS A 65 -8.02 -8.42 1.00
CA HIS A 65 -7.07 -7.59 1.74
C HIS A 65 -5.99 -6.97 0.83
N MET A 66 -5.73 -5.71 1.09
CA MET A 66 -4.63 -4.93 0.53
C MET A 66 -3.57 -4.70 1.62
N PHE A 67 -2.31 -4.63 1.23
CA PHE A 67 -1.18 -4.52 2.15
C PHE A 67 -0.29 -3.34 1.75
N THR A 68 0.30 -2.69 2.74
CA THR A 68 1.42 -1.76 2.53
C THR A 68 2.58 -2.16 3.41
N PHE A 69 3.76 -2.18 2.82
CA PHE A 69 5.03 -2.35 3.50
C PHE A 69 5.83 -1.06 3.35
N ALA A 70 6.22 -0.44 4.45
CA ALA A 70 7.08 0.72 4.43
C ALA A 70 8.28 0.47 5.33
N GLU A 71 9.48 0.58 4.76
CA GLU A 71 10.74 0.38 5.45
C GLU A 71 11.00 1.49 6.48
N GLU A 72 10.43 2.67 6.24
CA GLU A 72 10.56 3.82 7.12
C GLU A 72 9.19 4.45 7.41
N VAL A 73 8.84 4.56 8.69
CA VAL A 73 7.58 5.17 9.12
C VAL A 73 7.43 6.63 8.65
N ASP A 74 8.52 7.35 8.48
CA ASP A 74 8.51 8.72 7.96
C ASP A 74 8.07 8.81 6.50
N THR A 75 8.38 7.80 5.69
CA THR A 75 7.89 7.70 4.30
C THR A 75 6.38 7.52 4.28
N PHE A 76 5.87 6.67 5.14
CA PHE A 76 4.44 6.43 5.27
C PHE A 76 3.71 7.71 5.75
N LYS A 77 4.29 8.46 6.68
CA LYS A 77 3.76 9.74 7.14
C LYS A 77 3.63 10.75 6.00
N LYS A 78 4.65 10.87 5.15
CA LYS A 78 4.62 11.75 3.96
C LYS A 78 3.49 11.35 3.02
N GLY A 79 3.32 10.07 2.76
CA GLY A 79 2.23 9.55 1.94
C GLY A 79 0.84 9.80 2.54
N SER A 80 0.72 9.78 3.86
CA SER A 80 -0.54 10.03 4.55
C SER A 80 -0.93 11.51 4.55
N SER A 81 0.04 12.42 4.45
CA SER A 81 -0.18 13.87 4.45
C SER A 81 -0.24 14.50 3.05
N SER A 82 0.23 13.80 2.02
CA SER A 82 0.19 14.31 0.65
C SER A 82 -1.24 14.31 0.12
N GLY A 83 -1.79 15.50 -0.11
CA GLY A 83 -3.15 15.66 -0.60
C GLY A 83 -4.15 16.16 0.45
N GLY A 84 -3.71 16.54 1.65
CA GLY A 84 -4.51 17.29 2.63
C GLY A 84 -5.54 16.48 3.42
N ALA A 85 -5.61 15.17 3.23
CA ALA A 85 -6.47 14.30 4.03
C ALA A 85 -5.64 13.49 5.02
N ASP A 86 -5.89 13.69 6.30
CA ASP A 86 -5.42 12.78 7.34
C ASP A 86 -6.09 11.41 7.14
N LYS A 87 -5.27 10.38 6.90
CA LYS A 87 -5.76 9.01 6.72
C LYS A 87 -5.97 8.27 8.03
N SER A 88 -5.84 8.91 9.18
CA SER A 88 -5.99 8.25 10.49
C SER A 88 -7.37 7.62 10.66
N ASP A 89 -8.42 8.30 10.20
CA ASP A 89 -9.79 7.78 10.21
C ASP A 89 -9.93 6.52 9.36
N LEU A 90 -9.29 6.51 8.19
CA LEU A 90 -9.28 5.35 7.30
C LEU A 90 -8.63 4.14 7.99
N PHE A 91 -7.51 4.33 8.68
CA PHE A 91 -6.80 3.24 9.35
C PHE A 91 -7.56 2.71 10.56
N ARG A 92 -8.25 3.59 11.29
CA ARG A 92 -9.18 3.17 12.35
C ARG A 92 -10.33 2.34 11.80
N THR A 93 -10.89 2.75 10.66
CA THR A 93 -11.93 2.01 9.95
C THR A 93 -11.45 0.64 9.47
N ALA A 94 -10.19 0.56 9.03
CA ALA A 94 -9.56 -0.69 8.59
C ALA A 94 -9.47 -1.74 9.71
N TRP A 95 -9.23 -1.31 10.95
CA TRP A 95 -9.19 -2.21 12.10
C TRP A 95 -10.50 -2.99 12.28
N ASP A 96 -11.61 -2.32 12.07
CA ASP A 96 -12.95 -2.88 12.24
C ASP A 96 -13.48 -3.53 10.94
N ASN A 97 -12.70 -3.53 9.85
CA ASN A 97 -13.14 -3.90 8.51
C ASN A 97 -14.47 -3.23 8.12
N SER A 98 -14.63 -1.98 8.53
CA SER A 98 -15.85 -1.20 8.33
C SER A 98 -15.84 -0.45 7.00
N GLU A 99 -16.95 0.22 6.69
CA GLU A 99 -17.08 1.03 5.49
C GLU A 99 -16.48 2.43 5.69
N TYR A 100 -15.70 2.86 4.72
CA TYR A 100 -15.23 4.25 4.59
C TYR A 100 -15.80 4.85 3.30
N GLY A 101 -16.20 6.10 3.38
CA GLY A 101 -16.81 6.76 2.22
C GLY A 101 -16.41 8.20 2.08
N GLN A 102 -16.41 8.67 0.84
CA GLN A 102 -16.24 10.08 0.54
C GLN A 102 -17.16 10.53 -0.59
N SER A 103 -17.52 11.81 -0.57
CA SER A 103 -18.30 12.44 -1.62
C SER A 103 -17.83 13.87 -1.83
N PHE A 104 -17.26 14.14 -2.99
CA PHE A 104 -16.83 15.47 -3.39
C PHE A 104 -17.55 15.89 -4.68
N LYS A 105 -17.62 17.20 -4.93
CA LYS A 105 -18.25 17.74 -6.15
C LYS A 105 -17.44 17.43 -7.40
N SER A 106 -16.12 17.18 -7.29
CA SER A 106 -15.27 16.84 -8.43
C SER A 106 -15.69 15.52 -9.07
N THR A 107 -15.74 15.48 -10.38
CA THR A 107 -16.03 14.26 -11.16
C THR A 107 -14.83 13.31 -11.26
N ALA A 108 -13.62 13.83 -11.07
CA ALA A 108 -12.36 13.07 -11.19
C ALA A 108 -11.95 12.34 -9.91
N THR A 109 -12.78 12.38 -8.86
CA THR A 109 -12.43 11.80 -7.55
C THR A 109 -13.35 10.63 -7.24
N PHE A 110 -12.83 9.59 -6.61
CA PHE A 110 -13.63 8.47 -6.12
C PHE A 110 -14.82 8.97 -5.30
N LYS A 111 -15.99 8.44 -5.59
CA LYS A 111 -17.24 8.71 -4.87
C LYS A 111 -17.87 7.39 -4.45
N GLY A 112 -18.32 7.32 -3.23
CA GLY A 112 -19.01 6.16 -2.71
C GLY A 112 -18.46 5.68 -1.39
N LYS A 113 -18.89 4.48 -1.02
CA LYS A 113 -18.44 3.77 0.16
C LYS A 113 -17.77 2.48 -0.25
N VAL A 114 -16.73 2.10 0.48
CA VAL A 114 -16.02 0.84 0.28
C VAL A 114 -15.64 0.24 1.63
N LYS A 115 -15.74 -1.06 1.74
CA LYS A 115 -15.27 -1.81 2.91
C LYS A 115 -13.75 -1.86 2.91
N ILE A 116 -13.13 -1.52 4.04
CA ILE A 116 -11.68 -1.41 4.13
C ILE A 116 -11.09 -2.70 4.69
N PHE A 117 -10.39 -3.45 3.83
CA PHE A 117 -9.62 -4.64 4.19
C PHE A 117 -8.14 -4.34 3.98
N TYR A 118 -7.50 -3.72 4.97
CA TYR A 118 -6.17 -3.17 4.82
C TYR A 118 -5.25 -3.54 5.97
N ASN A 119 -4.03 -3.92 5.64
CA ASN A 119 -2.97 -4.27 6.59
C ASN A 119 -1.71 -3.47 6.29
N ILE A 120 -1.03 -3.05 7.33
CA ILE A 120 0.15 -2.21 7.25
C ILE A 120 1.27 -2.86 8.06
N LEU A 121 2.45 -2.93 7.47
CA LEU A 121 3.68 -3.25 8.16
C LEU A 121 4.66 -2.09 7.98
N LEU A 122 5.00 -1.44 9.08
CA LEU A 122 5.93 -0.32 9.10
C LEU A 122 7.15 -0.69 9.93
N THR A 123 8.32 -0.28 9.49
CA THR A 123 9.52 -0.32 10.30
C THR A 123 10.05 1.11 10.52
N GLY A 124 10.95 1.28 11.47
CA GLY A 124 11.53 2.58 11.76
C GLY A 124 12.31 2.58 13.06
N THR A 125 13.06 3.64 13.30
CA THR A 125 13.75 3.82 14.57
C THR A 125 12.75 4.10 15.70
N PRO A 126 13.05 3.74 16.96
CA PRO A 126 12.16 4.00 18.10
C PRO A 126 11.73 5.47 18.20
N GLY A 127 12.63 6.40 17.90
CA GLY A 127 12.33 7.84 17.90
C GLY A 127 11.35 8.26 16.81
N ALA A 128 11.49 7.71 15.61
CA ALA A 128 10.57 7.97 14.49
C ALA A 128 9.18 7.40 14.77
N VAL A 129 9.11 6.16 15.29
CA VAL A 129 7.85 5.51 15.69
C VAL A 129 7.15 6.30 16.79
N LYS A 130 7.88 6.70 17.86
CA LYS A 130 7.33 7.51 18.95
C LYS A 130 6.79 8.85 18.44
N LYS A 131 7.48 9.49 17.51
CA LYS A 131 7.07 10.76 16.92
C LYS A 131 5.82 10.58 16.03
N TYR A 132 5.73 9.49 15.30
CA TYR A 132 4.59 9.19 14.44
C TYR A 132 3.31 8.95 15.27
N TYR A 133 3.42 8.18 16.34
CA TYR A 133 2.32 7.85 17.25
C TYR A 133 2.30 8.74 18.51
N SER A 134 2.69 10.00 18.37
CA SER A 134 2.76 10.93 19.52
C SER A 134 1.41 11.30 20.11
N ASN A 135 0.33 11.20 19.32
CA ASN A 135 -1.02 11.50 19.80
C ASN A 135 -1.75 10.20 20.17
N VAL A 136 -1.74 9.87 21.45
CA VAL A 136 -2.39 8.66 21.99
C VAL A 136 -3.93 8.75 21.93
N GLU A 137 -4.47 9.96 21.90
CA GLU A 137 -5.90 10.21 21.96
C GLU A 137 -6.62 9.99 20.62
N ASP A 138 -5.88 9.92 19.49
CA ASP A 138 -6.50 9.69 18.18
C ASP A 138 -7.00 8.27 17.94
N GLY A 139 -6.75 7.35 18.89
CA GLY A 139 -7.18 5.96 18.83
C GLY A 139 -6.37 5.07 17.88
N MET A 140 -5.32 5.59 17.23
CA MET A 140 -4.44 4.80 16.37
C MET A 140 -3.59 3.84 17.18
N VAL A 141 -3.00 4.30 18.29
CA VAL A 141 -2.08 3.53 19.12
C VAL A 141 -2.72 2.27 19.68
N THR A 142 -4.00 2.32 19.99
CA THR A 142 -4.76 1.17 20.52
C THR A 142 -5.08 0.11 19.48
N ARG A 143 -4.83 0.40 18.19
CA ARG A 143 -5.16 -0.45 17.05
C ARG A 143 -3.94 -0.97 16.29
N ILE A 144 -2.76 -0.82 16.87
CA ILE A 144 -1.50 -1.28 16.29
C ILE A 144 -0.78 -2.18 17.27
N SER A 145 0.04 -3.09 16.72
CA SER A 145 1.00 -3.87 17.51
C SER A 145 2.39 -3.33 17.26
N ILE A 146 3.07 -2.90 18.31
CA ILE A 146 4.45 -2.41 18.25
C ILE A 146 5.35 -3.48 18.81
N CYS A 147 6.36 -3.90 18.04
CA CYS A 147 7.43 -4.78 18.45
C CYS A 147 8.74 -4.00 18.41
N GLU A 148 9.45 -3.98 19.51
CA GLU A 148 10.81 -3.46 19.59
C GLU A 148 11.80 -4.62 19.57
N ILE A 149 12.85 -4.50 18.78
CA ILE A 149 13.93 -5.47 18.74
C ILE A 149 15.04 -4.92 19.65
N ASP A 150 15.06 -5.42 20.87
CA ASP A 150 16.10 -5.10 21.85
C ASP A 150 17.42 -5.75 21.48
N ASN A 151 18.53 -5.10 21.87
CA ASN A 151 19.88 -5.65 21.75
C ASN A 151 20.22 -6.19 20.36
N GLN A 152 20.29 -5.30 19.41
CA GLN A 152 20.98 -5.61 18.17
C GLN A 152 22.48 -5.82 18.46
N GLN A 153 22.83 -7.02 18.88
CA GLN A 153 24.20 -7.47 18.72
C GLN A 153 24.39 -7.54 17.20
N PHE A 154 25.14 -6.60 16.66
CA PHE A 154 25.60 -6.70 15.28
C PHE A 154 26.42 -8.00 15.22
N ALA A 155 25.81 -9.05 14.70
CA ALA A 155 26.57 -10.24 14.34
C ALA A 155 27.68 -9.78 13.39
N GLU A 156 28.91 -10.22 13.62
CA GLU A 156 30.00 -9.96 12.68
C GLU A 156 29.51 -10.27 11.27
N PHE A 157 29.75 -9.34 10.35
CA PHE A 157 29.38 -9.51 8.96
C PHE A 157 29.99 -10.82 8.45
N GLN A 158 29.18 -11.85 8.31
CA GLN A 158 29.63 -13.07 7.69
C GLN A 158 29.90 -12.79 6.22
N ALA A 159 31.18 -12.82 5.83
CA ALA A 159 31.56 -12.67 4.43
C ALA A 159 30.74 -13.62 3.57
N TRP A 160 30.19 -13.08 2.50
CA TRP A 160 29.34 -13.82 1.56
C TRP A 160 30.08 -15.07 1.07
N LYS A 161 29.62 -16.24 1.41
CA LYS A 161 30.20 -17.47 0.86
C LYS A 161 29.54 -17.71 -0.51
N PRO A 162 30.34 -17.88 -1.56
CA PRO A 162 29.77 -18.20 -2.87
C PRO A 162 28.95 -19.49 -2.76
N LEU A 163 27.81 -19.51 -3.44
CA LEU A 163 26.94 -20.67 -3.50
C LEU A 163 27.72 -21.90 -3.97
N SER A 164 27.58 -23.01 -3.25
CA SER A 164 28.10 -24.30 -3.69
C SER A 164 27.46 -24.74 -5.01
N ASN A 165 28.10 -25.60 -5.78
CA ASN A 165 27.54 -26.06 -7.06
C ASN A 165 26.16 -26.71 -6.90
N LYS A 166 25.88 -27.40 -5.81
CA LYS A 166 24.56 -27.93 -5.47
C LYS A 166 23.49 -26.87 -5.23
N GLN A 167 23.86 -25.68 -4.80
CA GLN A 167 22.91 -24.56 -4.55
C GLN A 167 22.65 -23.73 -5.83
N LYS A 168 23.45 -23.92 -6.87
CA LYS A 168 23.29 -23.24 -8.17
C LYS A 168 22.39 -24.05 -9.12
N GLU A 169 22.10 -25.32 -8.80
CA GLU A 169 21.29 -26.24 -9.61
C GLU A 169 19.81 -26.27 -9.20
N VAL A 170 19.36 -25.39 -8.29
CA VAL A 170 17.98 -25.19 -7.85
C VAL A 170 17.46 -23.87 -8.38
#